data_2d645c4a20f88d23f1fcc768119cfa49
#
_entry.id   2d645c4a20f88d23f1fcc768119cfa49
#
_cell.length_a   1.000
_cell.length_b   1.000
_cell.length_c   1.000
_cell.angle_alpha   90.00
_cell.angle_beta   90.00
_cell.angle_gamma   90.00
#
_symmetry.space_group_name_H-M   'P 1'
#
loop_
_entity.id
_entity.type
_entity.pdbx_description
1 polymer ?
#
loop_
_entity_poly.entity_id
_entity_poly.type
_entity_poly.pdbx_seq_one_letter_code
_entity_poly.pdbx_strand_id
1 'polypeptide(L)' 'RRYFKELDGNKATNVFEMVMKEVEKPMLEEVMKFCNGNKSQASKILGINRVTLRTKLKQYNIKNV' A
#
# COMPACT_ATOMS: atom_id res chain seq x y z
N ARG A 1 13.82 -5.49 -15.34
CA ARG A 1 13.82 -4.43 -14.40
C ARG A 1 14.68 -4.71 -13.22
N ARG A 2 14.78 -3.69 -12.45
CA ARG A 2 15.62 -3.71 -11.29
C ARG A 2 15.27 -4.83 -10.31
N TYR A 3 13.99 -5.03 -10.07
CA TYR A 3 13.57 -6.05 -9.13
C TYR A 3 14.05 -7.43 -9.51
N PHE A 4 13.89 -7.76 -10.76
CA PHE A 4 14.26 -9.09 -11.21
C PHE A 4 15.76 -9.29 -11.22
N LYS A 5 16.47 -8.26 -11.52
CA LYS A 5 17.91 -8.33 -11.52
C LYS A 5 18.47 -8.61 -10.15
N GLU A 6 17.96 -7.92 -9.17
CA GLU A 6 18.49 -8.02 -7.82
C GLU A 6 18.04 -9.26 -7.09
N LEU A 7 16.91 -9.81 -7.51
CA LEU A 7 16.37 -10.96 -6.81
C LEU A 7 17.03 -12.26 -7.15
N ASP A 8 17.66 -12.31 -8.31
CA ASP A 8 18.46 -13.46 -8.65
C ASP A 8 17.69 -14.76 -8.56
N GLY A 9 16.50 -14.80 -9.06
CA GLY A 9 15.73 -16.04 -9.15
C GLY A 9 15.30 -16.64 -7.82
N ASN A 10 16.21 -16.75 -6.89
CA ASN A 10 15.88 -17.35 -5.60
C ASN A 10 14.83 -16.59 -4.84
N LYS A 11 14.81 -15.30 -5.02
CA LYS A 11 13.90 -14.46 -4.30
C LYS A 11 12.77 -13.97 -5.18
N ALA A 12 12.57 -14.63 -6.29
CA ALA A 12 11.50 -14.25 -7.20
C ALA A 12 10.15 -14.33 -6.55
N THR A 13 9.99 -15.20 -5.55
CA THR A 13 8.72 -15.32 -4.87
C THR A 13 8.35 -14.05 -4.10
N ASN A 14 9.31 -13.17 -3.84
CA ASN A 14 9.05 -11.94 -3.13
C ASN A 14 8.79 -10.76 -4.04
N VAL A 15 8.80 -10.98 -5.33
CA VAL A 15 8.64 -9.89 -6.28
C VAL A 15 7.32 -9.17 -6.09
N PHE A 16 6.24 -9.93 -5.94
CA PHE A 16 4.93 -9.33 -5.78
C PHE A 16 4.90 -8.41 -4.56
N GLU A 17 5.41 -8.90 -3.45
CA GLU A 17 5.41 -8.10 -2.23
C GLU A 17 6.26 -6.87 -2.36
N MET A 18 7.40 -6.98 -3.00
CA MET A 18 8.28 -5.84 -3.19
C MET A 18 7.62 -4.77 -4.04
N VAL A 19 6.99 -5.19 -5.12
CA VAL A 19 6.30 -4.26 -6.00
C VAL A 19 5.13 -3.61 -5.27
N MET A 20 4.36 -4.40 -4.52
CA MET A 20 3.23 -3.86 -3.79
C MET A 20 3.67 -2.83 -2.77
N LYS A 21 4.79 -3.07 -2.11
CA LYS A 21 5.29 -2.09 -1.15
C LYS A 21 5.66 -0.78 -1.82
N GLU A 22 6.15 -0.87 -3.05
CA GLU A 22 6.54 0.34 -3.77
C GLU A 22 5.35 1.18 -4.18
N VAL A 23 4.23 0.54 -4.49
CA VAL A 23 3.06 1.26 -4.99
C VAL A 23 1.99 1.48 -3.95
N GLU A 24 1.97 0.68 -2.88
CA GLU A 24 0.92 0.80 -1.88
C GLU A 24 0.94 2.14 -1.17
N LYS A 25 2.12 2.59 -0.81
CA LYS A 25 2.20 3.84 -0.06
C LYS A 25 1.64 5.02 -0.86
N PRO A 26 2.11 5.29 -2.08
CA PRO A 26 1.55 6.40 -2.84
C PRO A 26 0.07 6.20 -3.15
N MET A 27 -0.35 4.96 -3.36
CA MET A 27 -1.76 4.68 -3.62
C MET A 27 -2.60 5.05 -2.40
N LEU A 28 -2.17 4.62 -1.22
CA LEU A 28 -2.92 4.93 -0.01
C LEU A 28 -2.94 6.42 0.26
N GLU A 29 -1.83 7.08 0.01
CA GLU A 29 -1.77 8.53 0.20
C GLU A 29 -2.77 9.24 -0.69
N GLU A 30 -2.85 8.83 -1.93
CA GLU A 30 -3.78 9.46 -2.86
C GLU A 30 -5.23 9.20 -2.48
N VAL A 31 -5.54 7.97 -2.09
CA VAL A 31 -6.90 7.65 -1.70
C VAL A 31 -7.29 8.42 -0.44
N MET A 32 -6.38 8.52 0.52
CA MET A 32 -6.69 9.27 1.74
C MET A 32 -6.92 10.74 1.45
N LYS A 33 -6.15 11.29 0.53
CA LYS A 33 -6.38 12.67 0.11
C LYS A 33 -7.75 12.84 -0.54
N PHE A 34 -8.06 11.92 -1.42
CA PHE A 34 -9.34 11.95 -2.13
C PHE A 34 -10.50 11.89 -1.14
N CYS A 35 -10.35 11.15 -0.07
CA CYS A 35 -11.39 10.97 0.93
C CYS A 35 -11.29 11.96 2.08
N ASN A 36 -10.36 12.89 2.02
CA ASN A 36 -10.17 13.88 3.09
C ASN A 36 -9.98 13.24 4.45
N GLY A 37 -9.25 12.15 4.47
CA GLY A 37 -8.95 11.47 5.72
C GLY A 37 -10.04 10.55 6.22
N ASN A 38 -11.11 10.38 5.45
CA ASN A 38 -12.21 9.53 5.86
C ASN A 38 -11.87 8.07 5.60
N LYS A 39 -11.47 7.37 6.65
CA LYS A 39 -11.02 5.98 6.53
C LYS A 39 -12.14 5.03 6.10
N SER A 40 -13.36 5.30 6.53
CA SER A 40 -14.49 4.48 6.11
C SER A 40 -14.66 4.49 4.61
N GLN A 41 -14.64 5.69 4.06
CA GLN A 41 -14.81 5.84 2.62
C GLN A 41 -13.61 5.25 1.88
N ALA A 42 -12.42 5.49 2.39
CA ALA A 42 -11.21 4.98 1.76
C ALA A 42 -11.22 3.45 1.72
N SER A 43 -11.65 2.82 2.81
CA SER A 43 -11.67 1.37 2.85
C SER A 43 -12.66 0.82 1.83
N LYS A 44 -13.77 1.51 1.61
CA LYS A 44 -14.73 1.08 0.61
C LYS A 44 -14.16 1.20 -0.80
N ILE A 45 -13.49 2.30 -1.06
CA ILE A 45 -12.90 2.52 -2.37
C ILE A 45 -11.83 1.48 -2.65
N LEU A 46 -11.02 1.17 -1.65
CA LEU A 46 -9.95 0.19 -1.79
C LEU A 46 -10.45 -1.24 -1.73
N GLY A 47 -11.65 -1.45 -1.24
CA GLY A 47 -12.19 -2.79 -1.12
C GLY A 47 -11.54 -3.58 -0.01
N ILE A 48 -11.10 -2.93 1.06
CA ILE A 48 -10.50 -3.62 2.19
C ILE A 48 -11.20 -3.22 3.48
N ASN A 49 -10.94 -4.01 4.51
CA ASN A 49 -11.50 -3.76 5.83
C ASN A 49 -10.85 -2.52 6.44
N ARG A 50 -11.62 -1.77 7.25
CA ARG A 50 -11.08 -0.58 7.91
C ARG A 50 -9.89 -0.89 8.80
N VAL A 51 -9.93 -2.04 9.46
CA VAL A 51 -8.83 -2.42 10.32
C VAL A 51 -7.58 -2.66 9.50
N THR A 52 -7.74 -3.31 8.36
CA THR A 52 -6.63 -3.54 7.45
C THR A 52 -6.06 -2.22 6.94
N LEU A 53 -6.94 -1.30 6.59
CA LEU A 53 -6.51 0.01 6.13
C LEU A 53 -5.71 0.73 7.21
N ARG A 54 -6.23 0.71 8.42
CA ARG A 54 -5.56 1.38 9.53
C ARG A 54 -4.17 0.80 9.77
N THR A 55 -4.08 -0.53 9.71
CA THR A 55 -2.80 -1.20 9.88
C THR A 55 -1.82 -0.78 8.80
N LYS A 56 -2.29 -0.70 7.57
CA LYS A 56 -1.41 -0.31 6.47
C LYS A 56 -0.97 1.14 6.58
N LEU A 57 -1.87 2.02 7.00
CA LEU A 57 -1.50 3.42 7.19
C LEU A 57 -0.41 3.56 8.23
N LYS A 58 -0.49 2.78 9.29
CA LYS A 58 0.53 2.78 10.31
C LYS A 58 1.84 2.21 9.77
N GLN A 59 1.73 1.12 9.04
CA GLN A 59 2.89 0.44 8.50
C GLN A 59 3.70 1.37 7.62
N TYR A 60 3.04 2.18 6.81
CA TYR A 60 3.71 3.09 5.91
C TYR A 60 3.89 4.49 6.50
N ASN A 61 3.49 4.64 7.74
CA ASN A 61 3.65 5.92 8.43
C ASN A 61 2.95 7.06 7.70
N ILE A 62 1.77 6.78 7.19
CA ILE A 62 0.98 7.76 6.46
C ILE A 62 0.10 8.51 7.43
N LYS A 63 0.17 9.81 7.38
CA LYS A 63 -0.65 10.65 8.23
C LYS A 63 -2.01 10.85 7.62
N ASN A 64 -2.97 11.03 8.49
CA ASN A 64 -4.29 11.36 8.06
C ASN A 64 -4.31 12.73 7.46
N VAL A 65 -4.82 12.85 6.32
CA VAL A 65 -4.92 14.17 5.70
C VAL A 65 -6.34 14.53 5.43
#